data_6ee4594f77d7d66a3b1d5362ee442ecf
#
_entry.id   6ee4594f77d7d66a3b1d5362ee442ecf
#
_cell.length_a   1.000
_cell.length_b   1.000
_cell.length_c   1.000
_cell.angle_alpha   90.00
_cell.angle_beta   90.00
_cell.angle_gamma   90.00
#
_symmetry.space_group_name_H-M   'P 1'
#
loop_
_entity.id
_entity.type
_entity.pdbx_description
1 polymer ?
#
loop_
_entity_poly.entity_id
_entity_poly.type
_entity_poly.pdbx_seq_one_letter_code
_entity_poly.pdbx_strand_id
1 'polypeptide(L)'
;MARGINTKCLHLEEEEGCCNDYGSISFPIYQTATYEHPAVGQSTGFDYSRLQNPTREHLEKIVATLENGIDALAFSTGMAAITLVMELFKPGDHLIIDADLYGGSIRLFDNVSSKNGIHFSRIDCWKENVESYVNENTKAIYIETPTNPMMNVTDIAALAEIAKRHNLLLIVDNTFLSPYFQNPLELGADIVVHSGTKFLGGHNDTLAGFLVTNREDISEKLRFLIKTTGSGLAPFDSWLILRGIKTLGIRMEQAQKNAFKIAEWLKTKSAVTRVIYPGLPDHPGYEIMKKQARGFGSMLTFQLESKEFALSVLEKVRMIKFAESLGGVETLITYPTTQTHADVPKEIRERNGITEATLRLSVGIEDAQDLLDEFEKVFAETEEELYGGKKS
;
A
#
# COMPACT_ATOMS: atom_id res chain seq x y z
N MET A 1 10.51 -5.41 28.01
CA MET A 1 11.34 -5.33 26.79
C MET A 1 10.39 -5.18 25.60
N ALA A 2 10.63 -4.25 24.71
CA ALA A 2 9.80 -4.10 23.51
C ALA A 2 9.85 -5.39 22.65
N ARG A 3 8.70 -5.88 22.21
CA ARG A 3 8.59 -7.08 21.38
C ARG A 3 9.04 -6.77 19.94
N GLY A 4 9.74 -7.71 19.30
CA GLY A 4 10.10 -7.60 17.88
C GLY A 4 8.88 -7.70 16.96
N ILE A 5 8.99 -7.18 15.73
CA ILE A 5 7.87 -7.06 14.76
C ILE A 5 7.16 -8.40 14.48
N ASN A 6 7.90 -9.50 14.34
CA ASN A 6 7.31 -10.82 14.13
C ASN A 6 6.44 -11.28 15.31
N THR A 7 6.83 -10.95 16.54
CA THR A 7 6.02 -11.21 17.74
C THR A 7 4.78 -10.32 17.77
N LYS A 8 4.90 -9.04 17.38
CA LYS A 8 3.77 -8.10 17.27
C LYS A 8 2.73 -8.57 16.23
N CYS A 9 3.14 -9.25 15.16
CA CYS A 9 2.22 -9.88 14.20
C CYS A 9 1.36 -11.01 14.81
N LEU A 10 1.79 -11.59 15.92
CA LEU A 10 1.15 -12.76 16.56
C LEU A 10 0.42 -12.42 17.85
N HIS A 11 0.92 -11.42 18.59
CA HIS A 11 0.49 -11.13 19.95
C HIS A 11 0.39 -9.62 20.21
N LEU A 12 -0.70 -9.19 20.82
CA LEU A 12 -0.79 -7.86 21.43
C LEU A 12 0.05 -7.80 22.72
N GLU A 13 0.56 -6.62 23.07
CA GLU A 13 1.35 -6.43 24.29
C GLU A 13 0.48 -6.49 25.56
N GLU A 14 -0.74 -5.98 25.46
CA GLU A 14 -1.74 -5.99 26.53
C GLU A 14 -2.97 -6.77 26.05
N GLU A 15 -3.08 -8.00 26.51
CA GLU A 15 -4.26 -8.85 26.23
C GLU A 15 -5.36 -8.68 27.28
N GLU A 16 -5.30 -7.67 28.14
CA GLU A 16 -6.36 -7.39 29.09
C GLU A 16 -7.65 -6.98 28.38
N GLY A 17 -8.68 -7.82 28.48
CA GLY A 17 -10.00 -7.56 27.88
C GLY A 17 -10.22 -8.14 26.49
N CYS A 18 -9.37 -9.04 25.98
CA CYS A 18 -9.71 -9.85 24.82
C CYS A 18 -10.94 -10.72 25.15
N CYS A 19 -12.06 -10.46 24.45
CA CYS A 19 -13.31 -11.25 24.54
C CYS A 19 -13.09 -12.67 24.05
N ASN A 20 -12.37 -13.49 24.80
CA ASN A 20 -12.09 -14.88 24.48
C ASN A 20 -12.35 -15.76 25.71
N ASP A 21 -13.62 -15.88 26.05
CA ASP A 21 -14.09 -16.61 27.24
C ASP A 21 -13.68 -18.09 27.26
N TYR A 22 -13.29 -18.65 26.12
CA TYR A 22 -12.94 -20.05 25.96
C TYR A 22 -11.44 -20.32 25.75
N GLY A 23 -10.58 -19.29 25.77
CA GLY A 23 -9.13 -19.42 25.61
C GLY A 23 -8.71 -19.91 24.22
N SER A 24 -9.47 -19.60 23.15
CA SER A 24 -9.10 -19.98 21.78
C SER A 24 -7.85 -19.25 21.32
N ILE A 25 -6.92 -19.97 20.68
CA ILE A 25 -5.67 -19.39 20.16
C ILE A 25 -5.92 -18.48 18.96
N SER A 26 -6.92 -18.79 18.12
CA SER A 26 -7.36 -17.90 17.05
C SER A 26 -8.47 -17.00 17.56
N PHE A 27 -8.37 -15.69 17.31
CA PHE A 27 -9.40 -14.77 17.74
C PHE A 27 -10.75 -15.10 17.10
N PRO A 28 -11.88 -15.11 17.87
CA PRO A 28 -13.20 -15.46 17.36
C PRO A 28 -13.74 -14.48 16.32
N ILE A 29 -14.62 -14.97 15.43
CA ILE A 29 -15.38 -14.13 14.52
C ILE A 29 -16.73 -13.79 15.19
N TYR A 30 -16.93 -12.52 15.51
CA TYR A 30 -18.21 -12.01 16.04
C TYR A 30 -19.09 -11.55 14.87
N GLN A 31 -19.72 -12.51 14.19
CA GLN A 31 -20.58 -12.26 13.03
C GLN A 31 -21.98 -11.86 13.48
N THR A 32 -22.11 -10.62 13.97
CA THR A 32 -23.38 -10.06 14.45
C THR A 32 -23.49 -8.57 14.04
N ALA A 33 -24.71 -8.08 13.88
CA ALA A 33 -24.98 -6.67 13.63
C ALA A 33 -25.21 -5.87 14.93
N THR A 34 -25.73 -6.50 15.98
CA THR A 34 -26.16 -5.83 17.20
C THR A 34 -25.86 -6.65 18.45
N TYR A 35 -25.85 -6.00 19.59
CA TYR A 35 -25.52 -6.58 20.89
C TYR A 35 -26.62 -6.28 21.92
N GLU A 36 -26.85 -7.19 22.86
CA GLU A 36 -27.79 -6.99 23.96
C GLU A 36 -27.19 -6.03 24.99
N HIS A 37 -28.01 -5.12 25.47
CA HIS A 37 -27.67 -4.23 26.58
C HIS A 37 -28.09 -4.87 27.92
N PRO A 38 -27.23 -4.91 28.95
CA PRO A 38 -27.56 -5.46 30.25
C PRO A 38 -28.70 -4.72 30.94
N ALA A 39 -28.79 -3.40 30.74
CA ALA A 39 -29.88 -2.54 31.25
C ALA A 39 -29.93 -1.22 30.48
N VAL A 40 -30.96 -0.41 30.72
CA VAL A 40 -31.06 0.95 30.17
C VAL A 40 -29.87 1.80 30.63
N GLY A 41 -29.15 2.36 29.68
CA GLY A 41 -27.97 3.18 29.95
C GLY A 41 -26.69 2.36 30.25
N GLN A 42 -26.73 1.03 30.13
CA GLN A 42 -25.57 0.16 30.29
C GLN A 42 -25.26 -0.54 28.97
N SER A 43 -23.98 -0.64 28.66
CA SER A 43 -23.45 -1.33 27.47
C SER A 43 -22.36 -2.32 27.87
N THR A 44 -22.17 -3.37 27.07
CA THR A 44 -21.03 -4.29 27.19
C THR A 44 -19.74 -3.70 26.59
N GLY A 45 -19.80 -2.48 26.03
CA GLY A 45 -18.75 -1.86 25.23
C GLY A 45 -19.00 -2.00 23.73
N PHE A 46 -19.95 -2.85 23.34
CA PHE A 46 -20.36 -3.06 21.96
C PHE A 46 -21.88 -2.91 21.84
N ASP A 47 -22.34 -2.07 20.93
CA ASP A 47 -23.75 -1.77 20.72
C ASP A 47 -24.21 -2.20 19.32
N TYR A 48 -23.40 -1.90 18.31
CA TYR A 48 -23.74 -2.13 16.91
C TYR A 48 -22.49 -2.24 16.05
N SER A 49 -22.39 -3.26 15.17
CA SER A 49 -21.15 -3.59 14.44
C SER A 49 -20.68 -2.52 13.44
N ARG A 50 -21.56 -1.62 12.96
CA ARG A 50 -21.12 -0.45 12.19
C ARG A 50 -20.24 0.49 13.05
N LEU A 51 -20.53 0.60 14.33
CA LEU A 51 -19.76 1.40 15.29
C LEU A 51 -18.50 0.66 15.72
N GLN A 52 -18.69 -0.50 16.35
CA GLN A 52 -17.66 -1.34 16.96
C GLN A 52 -18.00 -2.81 16.79
N ASN A 53 -16.98 -3.63 16.56
CA ASN A 53 -17.13 -5.08 16.51
C ASN A 53 -15.86 -5.71 17.10
N PRO A 54 -15.93 -6.71 17.99
CA PRO A 54 -14.76 -7.27 18.68
C PRO A 54 -13.68 -7.78 17.73
N THR A 55 -14.05 -8.44 16.62
CA THR A 55 -13.08 -8.97 15.64
C THR A 55 -12.38 -7.84 14.90
N ARG A 56 -13.12 -6.81 14.47
CA ARG A 56 -12.52 -5.64 13.82
C ARG A 56 -11.64 -4.84 14.78
N GLU A 57 -12.08 -4.63 16.01
CA GLU A 57 -11.30 -3.90 17.02
C GLU A 57 -9.99 -4.61 17.35
N HIS A 58 -10.00 -5.94 17.45
CA HIS A 58 -8.78 -6.71 17.65
C HIS A 58 -7.80 -6.53 16.48
N LEU A 59 -8.30 -6.55 15.24
CA LEU A 59 -7.50 -6.26 14.05
C LEU A 59 -6.92 -4.83 14.10
N GLU A 60 -7.75 -3.84 14.43
CA GLU A 60 -7.35 -2.44 14.53
C GLU A 60 -6.21 -2.26 15.56
N LYS A 61 -6.31 -2.89 16.73
CA LYS A 61 -5.25 -2.88 17.76
C LYS A 61 -3.93 -3.48 17.26
N ILE A 62 -3.99 -4.59 16.51
CA ILE A 62 -2.79 -5.20 15.92
C ILE A 62 -2.15 -4.26 14.90
N VAL A 63 -2.94 -3.67 14.00
CA VAL A 63 -2.40 -2.76 12.97
C VAL A 63 -1.82 -1.49 13.61
N ALA A 64 -2.49 -0.92 14.62
CA ALA A 64 -1.95 0.20 15.41
C ALA A 64 -0.59 -0.16 16.04
N THR A 65 -0.50 -1.33 16.67
CA THR A 65 0.75 -1.82 17.28
C THR A 65 1.88 -2.01 16.26
N LEU A 66 1.56 -2.50 15.06
CA LEU A 66 2.56 -2.72 13.99
C LEU A 66 3.10 -1.40 13.41
N GLU A 67 2.25 -0.37 13.28
CA GLU A 67 2.65 0.98 12.83
C GLU A 67 3.19 1.87 13.96
N ASN A 68 3.20 1.39 15.20
CA ASN A 68 3.53 2.20 16.39
C ASN A 68 2.61 3.42 16.55
N GLY A 69 1.33 3.28 16.16
CA GLY A 69 0.27 4.26 16.35
C GLY A 69 -0.50 4.03 17.64
N ILE A 70 -1.26 5.04 18.08
CA ILE A 70 -2.17 4.93 19.22
C ILE A 70 -3.52 4.36 18.82
N ASP A 71 -3.91 4.50 17.55
CA ASP A 71 -5.18 4.04 17.03
C ASP A 71 -5.08 3.66 15.54
N ALA A 72 -5.86 2.65 15.15
CA ALA A 72 -6.07 2.28 13.76
C ALA A 72 -7.56 2.02 13.51
N LEU A 73 -8.01 2.34 12.30
CA LEU A 73 -9.37 2.12 11.84
C LEU A 73 -9.33 1.19 10.62
N ALA A 74 -10.19 0.17 10.62
CA ALA A 74 -10.30 -0.79 9.53
C ALA A 74 -11.53 -0.52 8.65
N PHE A 75 -11.30 -0.42 7.33
CA PHE A 75 -12.27 -0.08 6.28
C PHE A 75 -12.48 -1.23 5.31
N SER A 76 -13.62 -1.22 4.63
CA SER A 76 -13.97 -2.21 3.60
C SER A 76 -12.99 -2.24 2.41
N THR A 77 -12.28 -1.15 2.14
CA THR A 77 -11.25 -1.05 1.08
C THR A 77 -10.23 0.04 1.39
N GLY A 78 -9.04 0.00 0.75
CA GLY A 78 -8.08 1.10 0.80
C GLY A 78 -8.68 2.41 0.31
N MET A 79 -9.51 2.38 -0.75
CA MET A 79 -10.20 3.58 -1.24
C MET A 79 -11.20 4.15 -0.24
N ALA A 80 -11.88 3.32 0.55
CA ALA A 80 -12.76 3.81 1.63
C ALA A 80 -11.97 4.53 2.73
N ALA A 81 -10.76 4.05 3.05
CA ALA A 81 -9.84 4.70 3.96
C ALA A 81 -9.40 6.07 3.42
N ILE A 82 -8.94 6.14 2.16
CA ILE A 82 -8.50 7.39 1.52
C ILE A 82 -9.67 8.40 1.42
N THR A 83 -10.87 7.92 1.07
CA THR A 83 -12.07 8.77 1.02
C THR A 83 -12.36 9.39 2.39
N LEU A 84 -12.24 8.60 3.47
CA LEU A 84 -12.48 9.13 4.82
C LEU A 84 -11.42 10.19 5.22
N VAL A 85 -10.18 10.05 4.79
CA VAL A 85 -9.15 11.07 5.02
C VAL A 85 -9.55 12.40 4.38
N MET A 86 -10.18 12.37 3.20
CA MET A 86 -10.62 13.60 2.52
C MET A 86 -11.74 14.33 3.29
N GLU A 87 -12.53 13.62 4.11
CA GLU A 87 -13.55 14.24 4.99
C GLU A 87 -12.95 15.05 6.17
N LEU A 88 -11.64 15.01 6.38
CA LEU A 88 -10.95 15.91 7.32
C LEU A 88 -10.84 17.34 6.79
N PHE A 89 -11.01 17.54 5.48
CA PHE A 89 -10.83 18.81 4.78
C PHE A 89 -12.18 19.40 4.36
N LYS A 90 -12.23 20.71 4.23
CA LYS A 90 -13.41 21.47 3.85
C LYS A 90 -13.22 22.19 2.51
N PRO A 91 -14.29 22.65 1.86
CA PRO A 91 -14.20 23.47 0.65
C PRO A 91 -13.26 24.66 0.84
N GLY A 92 -12.35 24.86 -0.10
CA GLY A 92 -11.29 25.87 -0.09
C GLY A 92 -9.94 25.39 0.45
N ASP A 93 -9.88 24.26 1.14
CA ASP A 93 -8.61 23.69 1.59
C ASP A 93 -7.79 23.20 0.40
N HIS A 94 -6.47 23.29 0.53
CA HIS A 94 -5.50 22.88 -0.47
C HIS A 94 -4.61 21.76 0.07
N LEU A 95 -4.34 20.76 -0.77
CA LEU A 95 -3.42 19.67 -0.49
C LEU A 95 -2.32 19.61 -1.55
N ILE A 96 -1.10 19.35 -1.10
CA ILE A 96 0.01 18.98 -1.97
C ILE A 96 0.01 17.47 -2.06
N ILE A 97 -0.03 16.92 -3.28
CA ILE A 97 -0.09 15.47 -3.50
C ILE A 97 1.01 15.02 -4.45
N ASP A 98 1.53 13.82 -4.25
CA ASP A 98 2.51 13.24 -5.17
C ASP A 98 1.90 13.05 -6.57
N ALA A 99 2.70 13.25 -7.61
CA ALA A 99 2.27 13.11 -9.00
C ALA A 99 2.11 11.64 -9.41
N ASP A 100 2.86 10.74 -8.76
CA ASP A 100 2.89 9.31 -9.03
C ASP A 100 2.21 8.55 -7.87
N LEU A 101 0.88 8.67 -7.77
CA LEU A 101 0.04 7.96 -6.81
C LEU A 101 -0.73 6.83 -7.48
N TYR A 102 -1.24 5.90 -6.68
CA TYR A 102 -2.20 4.93 -7.15
C TYR A 102 -3.33 5.59 -7.96
N GLY A 103 -3.63 5.05 -9.14
CA GLY A 103 -4.62 5.64 -10.08
C GLY A 103 -6.01 5.85 -9.46
N GLY A 104 -6.41 4.99 -8.50
CA GLY A 104 -7.66 5.17 -7.75
C GLY A 104 -7.66 6.43 -6.87
N SER A 105 -6.54 6.76 -6.25
CA SER A 105 -6.38 7.99 -5.45
C SER A 105 -6.47 9.23 -6.34
N ILE A 106 -5.79 9.21 -7.49
CA ILE A 106 -5.86 10.30 -8.49
C ILE A 106 -7.30 10.50 -8.95
N ARG A 107 -8.01 9.41 -9.31
CA ARG A 107 -9.41 9.47 -9.74
C ARG A 107 -10.33 10.02 -8.65
N LEU A 108 -10.12 9.65 -7.38
CA LEU A 108 -10.87 10.21 -6.25
C LEU A 108 -10.65 11.71 -6.12
N PHE A 109 -9.39 12.16 -6.15
CA PHE A 109 -9.04 13.57 -5.98
C PHE A 109 -9.59 14.42 -7.11
N ASP A 110 -9.42 13.98 -8.36
CA ASP A 110 -9.86 14.74 -9.55
C ASP A 110 -11.38 14.80 -9.70
N ASN A 111 -12.10 13.70 -9.40
CA ASN A 111 -13.51 13.58 -9.78
C ASN A 111 -14.48 13.69 -8.60
N VAL A 112 -14.01 13.52 -7.36
CA VAL A 112 -14.84 13.58 -6.17
C VAL A 112 -14.41 14.72 -5.25
N SER A 113 -13.16 14.69 -4.78
CA SER A 113 -12.68 15.68 -3.81
C SER A 113 -12.65 17.09 -4.39
N SER A 114 -12.27 17.26 -5.66
CA SER A 114 -12.29 18.56 -6.33
C SER A 114 -13.71 19.11 -6.48
N LYS A 115 -14.72 18.26 -6.71
CA LYS A 115 -16.13 18.69 -6.71
C LYS A 115 -16.60 19.18 -5.35
N ASN A 116 -16.01 18.65 -4.28
CA ASN A 116 -16.27 19.08 -2.91
C ASN A 116 -15.47 20.33 -2.53
N GLY A 117 -14.82 20.98 -3.49
CA GLY A 117 -14.12 22.24 -3.33
C GLY A 117 -12.72 22.13 -2.72
N ILE A 118 -12.12 20.94 -2.70
CA ILE A 118 -10.73 20.73 -2.27
C ILE A 118 -9.81 20.98 -3.47
N HIS A 119 -8.73 21.69 -3.27
CA HIS A 119 -7.75 22.04 -4.30
C HIS A 119 -6.47 21.20 -4.15
N PHE A 120 -5.83 20.86 -5.26
CA PHE A 120 -4.63 20.04 -5.28
C PHE A 120 -3.50 20.65 -6.09
N SER A 121 -2.28 20.68 -5.51
CA SER A 121 -1.03 20.80 -6.26
C SER A 121 -0.42 19.42 -6.43
N ARG A 122 -0.28 18.96 -7.68
CA ARG A 122 0.29 17.65 -8.02
C ARG A 122 1.72 17.82 -8.48
N ILE A 123 2.68 17.31 -7.70
CA ILE A 123 4.11 17.49 -7.91
C ILE A 123 4.88 16.19 -7.67
N ASP A 124 6.08 16.09 -8.20
CA ASP A 124 6.99 14.99 -7.91
C ASP A 124 7.68 15.23 -6.55
N CYS A 125 7.03 14.82 -5.45
CA CYS A 125 7.50 15.10 -4.08
C CYS A 125 8.90 14.56 -3.77
N TRP A 126 9.38 13.56 -4.51
CA TRP A 126 10.70 12.97 -4.33
C TRP A 126 11.85 13.83 -4.90
N LYS A 127 11.56 14.80 -5.77
CA LYS A 127 12.60 15.62 -6.45
C LYS A 127 12.31 17.13 -6.46
N GLU A 128 11.05 17.56 -6.28
CA GLU A 128 10.69 18.97 -6.31
C GLU A 128 10.76 19.60 -4.91
N ASN A 129 10.93 20.92 -4.86
CA ASN A 129 10.84 21.66 -3.60
C ASN A 129 9.37 21.81 -3.17
N VAL A 130 8.89 20.86 -2.37
CA VAL A 130 7.51 20.82 -1.87
C VAL A 130 7.11 22.11 -1.16
N GLU A 131 8.02 22.72 -0.43
CA GLU A 131 7.76 23.95 0.33
C GLU A 131 7.33 25.13 -0.54
N SER A 132 7.79 25.17 -1.81
CA SER A 132 7.42 26.24 -2.75
C SER A 132 5.95 26.21 -3.20
N TYR A 133 5.25 25.11 -2.96
CA TYR A 133 3.82 24.93 -3.26
C TYR A 133 2.90 25.20 -2.07
N VAL A 134 3.47 25.47 -0.90
CA VAL A 134 2.69 25.79 0.31
C VAL A 134 2.09 27.19 0.17
N ASN A 135 0.79 27.30 0.43
CA ASN A 135 0.05 28.55 0.48
C ASN A 135 -0.84 28.62 1.74
N GLU A 136 -1.55 29.73 1.96
CA GLU A 136 -2.37 29.97 3.14
C GLU A 136 -3.49 28.95 3.35
N ASN A 137 -3.96 28.32 2.27
CA ASN A 137 -5.02 27.32 2.29
C ASN A 137 -4.48 25.89 2.38
N THR A 138 -3.16 25.68 2.31
CA THR A 138 -2.56 24.35 2.39
C THR A 138 -2.80 23.73 3.77
N LYS A 139 -3.28 22.50 3.81
CA LYS A 139 -3.62 21.75 5.04
C LYS A 139 -2.88 20.43 5.18
N ALA A 140 -2.48 19.83 4.05
CA ALA A 140 -1.79 18.55 4.10
C ALA A 140 -0.85 18.34 2.92
N ILE A 141 0.09 17.42 3.14
CA ILE A 141 0.91 16.77 2.11
C ILE A 141 0.51 15.29 2.11
N TYR A 142 0.14 14.76 0.93
CA TYR A 142 -0.22 13.34 0.74
C TYR A 142 0.76 12.69 -0.21
N ILE A 143 1.46 11.65 0.25
CA ILE A 143 2.44 10.91 -0.54
C ILE A 143 2.19 9.41 -0.49
N GLU A 144 2.71 8.70 -1.49
CA GLU A 144 2.90 7.25 -1.53
C GLU A 144 4.40 6.97 -1.72
N THR A 145 5.02 6.15 -0.89
CA THR A 145 6.45 5.87 -1.01
C THR A 145 6.83 4.46 -0.54
N PRO A 146 7.45 3.64 -1.44
CA PRO A 146 7.69 3.89 -2.86
C PRO A 146 6.40 4.07 -3.67
N THR A 147 6.46 4.83 -4.78
CA THR A 147 5.29 5.12 -5.62
C THR A 147 4.88 3.94 -6.50
N ASN A 148 3.64 3.96 -6.98
CA ASN A 148 3.09 2.99 -7.90
C ASN A 148 2.80 3.62 -9.27
N PRO A 149 3.43 3.18 -10.39
CA PRO A 149 4.27 1.99 -10.52
C PRO A 149 5.77 2.25 -10.55
N MET A 150 6.22 3.52 -10.51
CA MET A 150 7.61 3.87 -10.84
C MET A 150 8.60 3.71 -9.68
N MET A 151 8.14 3.27 -8.50
CA MET A 151 8.99 3.01 -7.34
C MET A 151 9.82 4.23 -6.89
N ASN A 152 9.36 5.46 -7.18
CA ASN A 152 10.04 6.66 -6.68
C ASN A 152 10.00 6.70 -5.16
N VAL A 153 11.07 7.15 -4.54
CA VAL A 153 11.21 7.17 -3.09
C VAL A 153 11.31 8.59 -2.57
N THR A 154 10.39 8.96 -1.70
CA THR A 154 10.34 10.27 -1.04
C THR A 154 10.88 10.16 0.38
N ASP A 155 11.72 11.10 0.83
CA ASP A 155 12.21 11.20 2.21
C ASP A 155 11.09 11.70 3.13
N ILE A 156 10.49 10.77 3.88
CA ILE A 156 9.37 11.06 4.78
C ILE A 156 9.78 12.05 5.86
N ALA A 157 10.95 11.87 6.46
CA ALA A 157 11.41 12.74 7.54
C ALA A 157 11.66 14.18 7.05
N ALA A 158 12.18 14.35 5.84
CA ALA A 158 12.35 15.67 5.23
C ALA A 158 10.99 16.36 5.00
N LEU A 159 9.98 15.63 4.52
CA LEU A 159 8.63 16.18 4.38
C LEU A 159 7.94 16.46 5.71
N ALA A 160 8.19 15.64 6.73
CA ALA A 160 7.66 15.86 8.07
C ALA A 160 8.15 17.20 8.66
N GLU A 161 9.42 17.55 8.42
CA GLU A 161 9.96 18.86 8.85
C GLU A 161 9.29 20.04 8.12
N ILE A 162 8.98 19.89 6.83
CA ILE A 162 8.22 20.90 6.06
C ILE A 162 6.80 21.00 6.64
N ALA A 163 6.10 19.87 6.77
CA ALA A 163 4.75 19.83 7.30
C ALA A 163 4.67 20.48 8.69
N LYS A 164 5.61 20.18 9.57
CA LYS A 164 5.69 20.77 10.91
C LYS A 164 5.88 22.28 10.89
N ARG A 165 6.80 22.82 10.04
CA ARG A 165 7.03 24.28 9.93
C ARG A 165 5.78 25.04 9.51
N HIS A 166 4.96 24.44 8.67
CA HIS A 166 3.76 25.05 8.10
C HIS A 166 2.46 24.60 8.76
N ASN A 167 2.53 23.81 9.85
CA ASN A 167 1.36 23.22 10.54
C ASN A 167 0.42 22.45 9.59
N LEU A 168 1.01 21.65 8.71
CA LEU A 168 0.31 20.77 7.77
C LEU A 168 0.26 19.34 8.31
N LEU A 169 -0.73 18.57 7.88
CA LEU A 169 -0.74 17.13 8.08
C LEU A 169 0.17 16.45 7.05
N LEU A 170 0.99 15.49 7.48
CA LEU A 170 1.68 14.57 6.57
C LEU A 170 0.96 13.22 6.56
N ILE A 171 0.43 12.85 5.39
CA ILE A 171 -0.31 11.62 5.15
C ILE A 171 0.52 10.75 4.22
N VAL A 172 0.82 9.53 4.65
CA VAL A 172 1.69 8.60 3.91
C VAL A 172 0.96 7.31 3.62
N ASP A 173 0.80 6.98 2.35
CA ASP A 173 0.38 5.63 1.93
C ASP A 173 1.60 4.70 1.99
N ASN A 174 1.57 3.75 2.94
CA ASN A 174 2.63 2.79 3.24
C ASN A 174 2.30 1.38 2.74
N THR A 175 1.43 1.26 1.77
CA THR A 175 0.93 -0.04 1.28
C THR A 175 2.04 -0.95 0.78
N PHE A 176 3.05 -0.43 0.05
CA PHE A 176 4.09 -1.25 -0.59
C PHE A 176 5.11 -1.86 0.36
N LEU A 177 5.42 -1.15 1.44
CA LEU A 177 6.40 -1.63 2.42
C LEU A 177 5.76 -2.30 3.62
N SER A 178 4.48 -2.04 3.85
CA SER A 178 3.76 -2.46 5.05
C SER A 178 4.45 -1.99 6.36
N PRO A 179 3.83 -2.12 7.52
CA PRO A 179 4.49 -1.80 8.78
C PRO A 179 5.69 -2.72 9.08
N TYR A 180 5.83 -3.80 8.32
CA TYR A 180 6.97 -4.70 8.49
C TYR A 180 8.29 -4.05 8.10
N PHE A 181 8.34 -3.33 6.97
CA PHE A 181 9.57 -2.69 6.51
C PHE A 181 9.64 -1.19 6.81
N GLN A 182 8.54 -0.47 6.92
CA GLN A 182 8.55 0.98 7.13
C GLN A 182 7.46 1.41 8.12
N ASN A 183 7.79 2.33 9.02
CA ASN A 183 6.86 2.95 9.97
C ASN A 183 6.86 4.47 9.80
N PRO A 184 6.01 5.03 8.93
CA PRO A 184 6.00 6.46 8.66
C PRO A 184 5.68 7.34 9.89
N LEU A 185 4.91 6.85 10.87
CA LEU A 185 4.64 7.59 12.10
C LEU A 185 5.92 7.89 12.89
N GLU A 186 6.88 6.95 12.90
CA GLU A 186 8.20 7.18 13.55
C GLU A 186 9.07 8.19 12.80
N LEU A 187 8.76 8.44 11.53
CA LEU A 187 9.44 9.41 10.66
C LEU A 187 8.73 10.76 10.63
N GLY A 188 7.66 10.93 11.41
CA GLY A 188 6.94 12.20 11.57
C GLY A 188 5.67 12.35 10.74
N ALA A 189 5.16 11.29 10.12
CA ALA A 189 3.83 11.30 9.53
C ALA A 189 2.74 11.42 10.61
N ASP A 190 1.62 12.07 10.29
CA ASP A 190 0.44 12.20 11.17
C ASP A 190 -0.56 11.07 10.93
N ILE A 191 -0.71 10.64 9.67
CA ILE A 191 -1.64 9.59 9.26
C ILE A 191 -0.92 8.64 8.30
N VAL A 192 -1.05 7.35 8.55
CA VAL A 192 -0.61 6.30 7.64
C VAL A 192 -1.83 5.62 7.02
N VAL A 193 -1.77 5.43 5.71
CA VAL A 193 -2.79 4.74 4.92
C VAL A 193 -2.25 3.38 4.50
N HIS A 194 -3.11 2.35 4.53
CA HIS A 194 -2.83 1.06 3.91
C HIS A 194 -4.01 0.55 3.10
N SER A 195 -3.74 -0.01 1.95
CA SER A 195 -4.60 -1.02 1.37
C SER A 195 -4.29 -2.37 2.03
N GLY A 196 -5.13 -2.79 2.98
CA GLY A 196 -4.98 -4.09 3.65
C GLY A 196 -5.19 -5.28 2.71
N THR A 197 -5.84 -5.05 1.57
CA THR A 197 -5.98 -5.98 0.43
C THR A 197 -4.64 -6.57 -0.03
N LYS A 198 -3.53 -5.83 0.19
CA LYS A 198 -2.20 -6.13 -0.34
C LYS A 198 -1.40 -6.99 0.66
N PHE A 199 -0.23 -6.55 1.05
CA PHE A 199 0.69 -7.32 1.90
C PHE A 199 0.11 -7.72 3.27
N LEU A 200 -0.75 -6.90 3.88
CA LEU A 200 -1.36 -7.24 5.17
C LEU A 200 -2.26 -8.48 5.08
N GLY A 201 -3.15 -8.53 4.09
CA GLY A 201 -3.94 -9.73 3.77
C GLY A 201 -3.08 -10.82 3.15
N GLY A 202 -2.40 -10.52 2.07
CA GLY A 202 -1.35 -11.31 1.45
C GLY A 202 -1.80 -12.58 0.70
N HIS A 203 -3.10 -12.80 0.53
CA HIS A 203 -3.62 -14.05 -0.05
C HIS A 203 -4.63 -13.84 -1.19
N ASN A 204 -4.78 -12.61 -1.68
CA ASN A 204 -5.67 -12.25 -2.80
C ASN A 204 -7.14 -12.66 -2.61
N ASP A 205 -7.60 -12.78 -1.36
CA ASP A 205 -8.90 -13.37 -0.97
C ASP A 205 -9.84 -12.40 -0.25
N THR A 206 -9.39 -11.18 0.10
CA THR A 206 -10.19 -10.18 0.80
C THR A 206 -9.76 -8.75 0.45
N LEU A 207 -10.67 -7.80 0.65
CA LEU A 207 -10.41 -6.37 0.55
C LEU A 207 -10.40 -5.75 1.94
N ALA A 208 -9.47 -4.83 2.18
CA ALA A 208 -9.44 -4.01 3.39
C ALA A 208 -8.68 -2.70 3.17
N GLY A 209 -8.92 -1.72 4.03
CA GLY A 209 -8.14 -0.50 4.14
C GLY A 209 -7.87 -0.14 5.59
N PHE A 210 -6.82 0.62 5.86
CA PHE A 210 -6.52 1.09 7.20
C PHE A 210 -6.08 2.54 7.20
N LEU A 211 -6.46 3.25 8.27
CA LEU A 211 -5.85 4.51 8.70
C LEU A 211 -5.24 4.28 10.06
N VAL A 212 -4.00 4.73 10.25
CA VAL A 212 -3.30 4.67 11.53
C VAL A 212 -2.79 6.05 11.89
N THR A 213 -2.89 6.42 13.16
CA THR A 213 -2.40 7.72 13.66
C THR A 213 -1.82 7.57 15.06
N ASN A 214 -0.92 8.47 15.43
CA ASN A 214 -0.41 8.63 16.80
C ASN A 214 -0.95 9.93 17.47
N ARG A 215 -2.02 10.53 16.89
CA ARG A 215 -2.64 11.77 17.37
C ARG A 215 -4.07 11.53 17.83
N GLU A 216 -4.38 11.84 19.10
CA GLU A 216 -5.71 11.70 19.67
C GLU A 216 -6.77 12.54 18.93
N ASP A 217 -6.44 13.81 18.63
CA ASP A 217 -7.37 14.73 17.94
C ASP A 217 -7.76 14.25 16.54
N ILE A 218 -6.87 13.53 15.86
CA ILE A 218 -7.16 12.90 14.56
C ILE A 218 -7.96 11.61 14.76
N SER A 219 -7.56 10.76 15.72
CA SER A 219 -8.28 9.53 16.05
C SER A 219 -9.75 9.79 16.35
N GLU A 220 -10.07 10.75 17.23
CA GLU A 220 -11.45 11.12 17.57
C GLU A 220 -12.26 11.51 16.33
N LYS A 221 -11.70 12.35 15.44
CA LYS A 221 -12.37 12.76 14.21
C LYS A 221 -12.59 11.58 13.26
N LEU A 222 -11.59 10.75 13.06
CA LEU A 222 -11.69 9.58 12.19
C LEU A 222 -12.71 8.57 12.74
N ARG A 223 -12.72 8.31 14.06
CA ARG A 223 -13.71 7.46 14.73
C ARG A 223 -15.14 8.01 14.58
N PHE A 224 -15.31 9.32 14.66
CA PHE A 224 -16.61 9.96 14.38
C PHE A 224 -17.02 9.78 12.92
N LEU A 225 -16.11 9.98 11.99
CA LEU A 225 -16.39 9.89 10.55
C LEU A 225 -16.71 8.45 10.12
N ILE A 226 -15.95 7.44 10.54
CA ILE A 226 -16.19 6.05 10.14
C ILE A 226 -17.55 5.54 10.60
N LYS A 227 -17.96 5.85 11.84
CA LYS A 227 -19.30 5.46 12.34
C LYS A 227 -20.43 6.15 11.59
N THR A 228 -20.17 7.37 11.09
CA THR A 228 -21.15 8.21 10.38
C THR A 228 -21.29 7.77 8.91
N THR A 229 -20.18 7.54 8.22
CA THR A 229 -20.15 7.12 6.82
C THR A 229 -20.42 5.62 6.63
N GLY A 230 -20.12 4.81 7.64
CA GLY A 230 -20.46 3.38 7.65
C GLY A 230 -19.50 2.49 6.85
N SER A 231 -18.29 2.95 6.54
CA SER A 231 -17.31 2.24 5.70
C SER A 231 -16.45 1.20 6.42
N GLY A 232 -16.83 0.81 7.66
CA GLY A 232 -16.07 -0.15 8.48
C GLY A 232 -15.98 -1.54 7.88
N LEU A 233 -14.86 -2.22 8.13
CA LEU A 233 -14.59 -3.59 7.65
C LEU A 233 -15.51 -4.61 8.33
N ALA A 234 -15.99 -5.60 7.56
CA ALA A 234 -16.83 -6.69 8.07
C ALA A 234 -16.03 -7.66 8.97
N PRO A 235 -16.68 -8.35 9.92
CA PRO A 235 -15.98 -9.25 10.85
C PRO A 235 -15.22 -10.40 10.18
N PHE A 236 -15.79 -11.00 9.15
CA PHE A 236 -15.14 -12.11 8.43
C PHE A 236 -13.89 -11.64 7.69
N ASP A 237 -13.97 -10.51 6.96
CA ASP A 237 -12.81 -9.94 6.29
C ASP A 237 -11.75 -9.48 7.31
N SER A 238 -12.18 -8.93 8.45
CA SER A 238 -11.26 -8.62 9.56
C SER A 238 -10.48 -9.85 10.04
N TRP A 239 -11.15 -11.00 10.14
CA TRP A 239 -10.51 -12.25 10.53
C TRP A 239 -9.54 -12.77 9.47
N LEU A 240 -9.87 -12.66 8.18
CA LEU A 240 -8.96 -13.03 7.09
C LEU A 240 -7.66 -12.17 7.13
N ILE A 241 -7.79 -10.88 7.36
CA ILE A 241 -6.62 -9.99 7.51
C ILE A 241 -5.81 -10.36 8.76
N LEU A 242 -6.46 -10.61 9.91
CA LEU A 242 -5.78 -11.09 11.12
C LEU A 242 -4.97 -12.36 10.85
N ARG A 243 -5.55 -13.31 10.11
CA ARG A 243 -4.87 -14.53 9.70
C ARG A 243 -3.68 -14.24 8.79
N GLY A 244 -3.83 -13.34 7.82
CA GLY A 244 -2.77 -12.91 6.90
C GLY A 244 -1.59 -12.25 7.62
N ILE A 245 -1.85 -11.36 8.56
CA ILE A 245 -0.82 -10.65 9.33
C ILE A 245 0.09 -11.62 10.10
N LYS A 246 -0.42 -12.75 10.59
CA LYS A 246 0.40 -13.74 11.33
C LYS A 246 1.61 -14.25 10.54
N THR A 247 1.56 -14.22 9.23
CA THR A 247 2.65 -14.64 8.34
C THR A 247 3.31 -13.49 7.59
N LEU A 248 2.99 -12.24 7.97
CA LEU A 248 3.49 -11.05 7.25
C LEU A 248 5.02 -11.06 7.12
N GLY A 249 5.74 -11.25 8.23
CA GLY A 249 7.19 -11.19 8.22
C GLY A 249 7.84 -12.21 7.28
N ILE A 250 7.45 -13.48 7.38
CA ILE A 250 8.03 -14.53 6.52
C ILE A 250 7.69 -14.32 5.03
N ARG A 251 6.51 -13.77 4.72
CA ARG A 251 6.12 -13.43 3.34
C ARG A 251 6.92 -12.25 2.81
N MET A 252 7.05 -11.18 3.58
CA MET A 252 7.80 -9.99 3.18
C MET A 252 9.27 -10.30 2.93
N GLU A 253 9.92 -11.06 3.82
CA GLU A 253 11.32 -11.46 3.67
C GLU A 253 11.55 -12.36 2.46
N GLN A 254 10.71 -13.38 2.26
CA GLN A 254 10.87 -14.28 1.12
C GLN A 254 10.59 -13.58 -0.21
N ALA A 255 9.51 -12.79 -0.29
CA ALA A 255 9.16 -12.04 -1.49
C ALA A 255 10.24 -11.01 -1.86
N GLN A 256 10.80 -10.28 -0.89
CA GLN A 256 11.91 -9.36 -1.11
C GLN A 256 13.17 -10.09 -1.64
N LYS A 257 13.51 -11.24 -1.04
CA LYS A 257 14.64 -12.04 -1.48
C LYS A 257 14.48 -12.50 -2.94
N ASN A 258 13.27 -12.88 -3.31
CA ASN A 258 12.94 -13.26 -4.69
C ASN A 258 13.02 -12.04 -5.63
N ALA A 259 12.45 -10.89 -5.21
CA ALA A 259 12.46 -9.66 -5.99
C ALA A 259 13.89 -9.21 -6.32
N PHE A 260 14.80 -9.32 -5.36
CA PHE A 260 16.21 -8.97 -5.57
C PHE A 260 16.84 -9.84 -6.65
N LYS A 261 16.64 -11.17 -6.59
CA LYS A 261 17.17 -12.11 -7.59
C LYS A 261 16.61 -11.83 -8.99
N ILE A 262 15.30 -11.55 -9.08
CA ILE A 262 14.65 -11.23 -10.36
C ILE A 262 15.17 -9.90 -10.91
N ALA A 263 15.32 -8.88 -10.06
CA ALA A 263 15.83 -7.57 -10.48
C ALA A 263 17.27 -7.67 -11.04
N GLU A 264 18.15 -8.42 -10.36
CA GLU A 264 19.52 -8.67 -10.84
C GLU A 264 19.51 -9.45 -12.16
N TRP A 265 18.66 -10.48 -12.28
CA TRP A 265 18.53 -11.25 -13.52
C TRP A 265 18.02 -10.37 -14.66
N LEU A 266 16.99 -9.55 -14.46
CA LEU A 266 16.47 -8.64 -15.48
C LEU A 266 17.54 -7.69 -16.03
N LYS A 267 18.46 -7.21 -15.19
CA LYS A 267 19.59 -6.35 -15.61
C LYS A 267 20.54 -7.06 -16.59
N THR A 268 20.55 -8.39 -16.65
CA THR A 268 21.41 -9.14 -17.57
C THR A 268 20.79 -9.33 -18.97
N LYS A 269 19.52 -8.99 -19.16
CA LYS A 269 18.78 -9.25 -20.40
C LYS A 269 18.84 -8.08 -21.37
N SER A 270 19.23 -8.36 -22.62
CA SER A 270 19.33 -7.35 -23.68
C SER A 270 18.00 -6.68 -24.01
N ALA A 271 16.89 -7.42 -23.92
CA ALA A 271 15.54 -6.89 -24.13
C ALA A 271 15.03 -5.99 -23.00
N VAL A 272 15.74 -5.91 -21.86
CA VAL A 272 15.37 -5.06 -20.72
C VAL A 272 16.16 -3.75 -20.79
N THR A 273 15.47 -2.65 -21.00
CA THR A 273 16.08 -1.32 -21.12
C THR A 273 16.24 -0.62 -19.77
N ARG A 274 15.40 -0.97 -18.78
CA ARG A 274 15.46 -0.38 -17.44
C ARG A 274 14.86 -1.32 -16.41
N VAL A 275 15.49 -1.41 -15.24
CA VAL A 275 14.95 -2.06 -14.04
C VAL A 275 14.83 -1.00 -12.94
N ILE A 276 13.65 -0.91 -12.32
CA ILE A 276 13.34 0.08 -11.29
C ILE A 276 12.94 -0.68 -10.04
N TYR A 277 13.88 -0.84 -9.12
CA TYR A 277 13.70 -1.52 -7.85
C TYR A 277 14.49 -0.79 -6.77
N PRO A 278 13.85 -0.31 -5.69
CA PRO A 278 14.52 0.47 -4.64
C PRO A 278 15.66 -0.26 -3.94
N GLY A 279 15.72 -1.60 -4.03
CA GLY A 279 16.79 -2.42 -3.48
C GLY A 279 18.07 -2.44 -4.31
N LEU A 280 18.08 -1.90 -5.52
CA LEU A 280 19.28 -1.83 -6.34
C LEU A 280 20.11 -0.58 -6.00
N PRO A 281 21.45 -0.68 -5.86
CA PRO A 281 22.30 0.46 -5.49
C PRO A 281 22.28 1.63 -6.48
N ASP A 282 21.93 1.38 -7.74
CA ASP A 282 21.79 2.40 -8.78
C ASP A 282 20.40 3.08 -8.81
N HIS A 283 19.48 2.67 -7.93
CA HIS A 283 18.18 3.33 -7.79
C HIS A 283 18.35 4.70 -7.08
N PRO A 284 17.75 5.81 -7.62
CA PRO A 284 17.91 7.15 -7.03
C PRO A 284 17.52 7.25 -5.54
N GLY A 285 16.52 6.47 -5.12
CA GLY A 285 16.03 6.44 -3.75
C GLY A 285 16.72 5.42 -2.83
N TYR A 286 17.76 4.71 -3.29
CA TYR A 286 18.38 3.62 -2.51
C TYR A 286 18.87 4.05 -1.14
N GLU A 287 19.59 5.16 -1.03
CA GLU A 287 20.11 5.66 0.25
C GLU A 287 19.01 6.18 1.18
N ILE A 288 17.95 6.76 0.61
CA ILE A 288 16.77 7.17 1.38
C ILE A 288 16.08 5.92 1.96
N MET A 289 15.87 4.90 1.15
CA MET A 289 15.27 3.63 1.60
C MET A 289 16.05 2.98 2.73
N LYS A 290 17.38 2.90 2.62
CA LYS A 290 18.25 2.35 3.68
C LYS A 290 18.13 3.12 5.00
N LYS A 291 17.87 4.42 4.94
CA LYS A 291 17.74 5.29 6.10
C LYS A 291 16.36 5.14 6.77
N GLN A 292 15.29 5.07 5.97
CA GLN A 292 13.92 5.17 6.48
C GLN A 292 13.18 3.83 6.58
N ALA A 293 13.71 2.75 5.98
CA ALA A 293 13.07 1.44 5.97
C ALA A 293 14.04 0.32 6.38
N ARG A 294 13.48 -0.79 6.87
CA ARG A 294 14.21 -2.01 7.22
C ARG A 294 14.38 -2.97 6.05
N GLY A 295 13.79 -2.64 4.89
CA GLY A 295 13.83 -3.42 3.68
C GLY A 295 13.33 -2.62 2.48
N PHE A 296 13.33 -3.25 1.31
CA PHE A 296 13.05 -2.61 0.04
C PHE A 296 11.71 -3.07 -0.59
N GLY A 297 11.04 -4.04 0.06
CA GLY A 297 9.82 -4.65 -0.46
C GLY A 297 10.04 -5.61 -1.62
N SER A 298 8.93 -6.03 -2.25
CA SER A 298 8.94 -6.99 -3.34
C SER A 298 8.29 -6.48 -4.64
N MET A 299 8.04 -5.17 -4.70
CA MET A 299 7.53 -4.53 -5.91
C MET A 299 8.69 -4.04 -6.77
N LEU A 300 8.67 -4.36 -8.05
CA LEU A 300 9.60 -3.81 -9.03
C LEU A 300 8.89 -3.50 -10.35
N THR A 301 9.46 -2.56 -11.08
CA THR A 301 9.02 -2.21 -12.43
C THR A 301 10.19 -2.37 -13.39
N PHE A 302 9.90 -2.83 -14.59
CA PHE A 302 10.92 -2.91 -15.63
C PHE A 302 10.35 -2.49 -16.98
N GLN A 303 11.23 -2.01 -17.84
CA GLN A 303 10.90 -1.59 -19.19
C GLN A 303 11.62 -2.49 -20.18
N LEU A 304 10.86 -2.92 -21.17
CA LEU A 304 11.35 -3.74 -22.26
C LEU A 304 11.68 -2.85 -23.48
N GLU A 305 12.32 -3.42 -24.47
CA GLU A 305 12.78 -2.70 -25.66
C GLU A 305 11.62 -2.21 -26.54
N SER A 306 10.45 -2.89 -26.48
CA SER A 306 9.28 -2.52 -27.26
C SER A 306 7.97 -2.90 -26.58
N LYS A 307 6.87 -2.29 -27.04
CA LYS A 307 5.50 -2.65 -26.67
C LYS A 307 5.19 -4.10 -27.06
N GLU A 308 5.58 -4.49 -28.28
CA GLU A 308 5.33 -5.81 -28.83
C GLU A 308 5.99 -6.89 -27.96
N PHE A 309 7.22 -6.65 -27.50
CA PHE A 309 7.89 -7.54 -26.57
C PHE A 309 7.14 -7.65 -25.23
N ALA A 310 6.68 -6.52 -24.69
CA ALA A 310 5.92 -6.51 -23.44
C ALA A 310 4.61 -7.29 -23.56
N LEU A 311 3.87 -7.12 -24.64
CA LEU A 311 2.60 -7.83 -24.88
C LEU A 311 2.84 -9.33 -25.06
N SER A 312 3.87 -9.73 -25.82
CA SER A 312 4.24 -11.13 -26.01
C SER A 312 4.61 -11.81 -24.69
N VAL A 313 5.36 -11.12 -23.82
CA VAL A 313 5.66 -11.62 -22.46
C VAL A 313 4.38 -11.88 -21.68
N LEU A 314 3.45 -10.92 -21.67
CA LEU A 314 2.17 -11.04 -20.92
C LEU A 314 1.30 -12.20 -21.44
N GLU A 315 1.34 -12.48 -22.74
CA GLU A 315 0.59 -13.58 -23.34
C GLU A 315 1.16 -14.96 -23.02
N LYS A 316 2.48 -15.04 -22.75
CA LYS A 316 3.21 -16.30 -22.58
C LYS A 316 3.39 -16.72 -21.12
N VAL A 317 3.38 -15.80 -20.14
CA VAL A 317 3.50 -16.17 -18.73
C VAL A 317 2.36 -17.09 -18.31
N ARG A 318 2.65 -18.05 -17.42
CA ARG A 318 1.67 -19.06 -16.95
C ARG A 318 1.64 -19.18 -15.44
N MET A 319 2.78 -19.41 -14.80
CA MET A 319 2.89 -19.44 -13.34
C MET A 319 2.78 -18.02 -12.79
N ILE A 320 3.55 -17.09 -13.33
CA ILE A 320 3.36 -15.65 -13.12
C ILE A 320 2.02 -15.25 -13.74
N LYS A 321 1.13 -14.66 -12.93
CA LYS A 321 -0.21 -14.33 -13.39
C LYS A 321 -0.31 -12.89 -13.91
N PHE A 322 -0.79 -12.71 -15.14
CA PHE A 322 -1.15 -11.41 -15.65
C PHE A 322 -2.48 -10.98 -15.00
N ALA A 323 -2.38 -10.19 -13.96
CA ALA A 323 -3.53 -9.76 -13.16
C ALA A 323 -3.27 -8.40 -12.51
N GLU A 324 -4.36 -7.73 -12.14
CA GLU A 324 -4.29 -6.57 -11.26
C GLU A 324 -4.01 -7.01 -9.81
N SER A 325 -3.76 -6.03 -8.93
CA SER A 325 -3.38 -6.21 -7.55
C SER A 325 -1.87 -6.42 -7.35
N LEU A 326 -1.49 -6.73 -6.11
CA LEU A 326 -0.11 -6.94 -5.68
C LEU A 326 -0.08 -7.45 -4.23
N GLY A 327 1.10 -7.87 -3.77
CA GLY A 327 1.35 -8.17 -2.36
C GLY A 327 0.78 -9.49 -1.88
N GLY A 328 0.28 -10.34 -2.80
CA GLY A 328 -0.09 -11.71 -2.53
C GLY A 328 1.11 -12.66 -2.44
N VAL A 329 0.82 -13.91 -2.07
CA VAL A 329 1.83 -14.98 -2.06
C VAL A 329 2.21 -15.43 -3.46
N GLU A 330 1.33 -15.22 -4.46
CA GLU A 330 1.60 -15.49 -5.86
C GLU A 330 2.22 -14.28 -6.55
N THR A 331 3.14 -14.53 -7.49
CA THR A 331 3.74 -13.50 -8.34
C THR A 331 2.75 -13.02 -9.39
N LEU A 332 2.52 -11.69 -9.41
CA LEU A 332 1.63 -11.02 -10.35
C LEU A 332 2.40 -10.06 -11.25
N ILE A 333 2.14 -10.11 -12.55
CA ILE A 333 2.62 -9.13 -13.51
C ILE A 333 1.47 -8.25 -14.00
N THR A 334 1.69 -6.95 -14.06
CA THR A 334 0.67 -5.95 -14.41
C THR A 334 1.16 -5.10 -15.58
N TYR A 335 0.23 -4.74 -16.47
CA TYR A 335 0.46 -3.77 -17.55
C TYR A 335 -0.15 -2.42 -17.18
N PRO A 336 0.62 -1.48 -16.60
CA PRO A 336 0.09 -0.24 -16.04
C PRO A 336 -0.76 0.59 -17.00
N THR A 337 -0.40 0.61 -18.29
CA THR A 337 -1.05 1.45 -19.30
C THR A 337 -2.52 1.10 -19.57
N THR A 338 -2.95 -0.14 -19.36
CA THR A 338 -4.32 -0.60 -19.58
C THR A 338 -5.04 -1.03 -18.31
N GLN A 339 -4.33 -1.10 -17.17
CA GLN A 339 -4.85 -1.54 -15.89
C GLN A 339 -4.79 -0.40 -14.86
N THR A 340 -3.75 -0.36 -14.03
CA THR A 340 -3.68 0.53 -12.86
C THR A 340 -3.66 2.02 -13.20
N HIS A 341 -3.23 2.40 -14.40
CA HIS A 341 -3.10 3.78 -14.89
C HIS A 341 -3.86 4.02 -16.20
N ALA A 342 -4.85 3.18 -16.51
CA ALA A 342 -5.67 3.33 -17.71
C ALA A 342 -6.40 4.69 -17.77
N ASP A 343 -6.87 5.17 -16.62
CA ASP A 343 -7.59 6.45 -16.48
C ASP A 343 -6.67 7.69 -16.46
N VAL A 344 -5.34 7.48 -16.40
CA VAL A 344 -4.35 8.58 -16.44
C VAL A 344 -4.05 8.95 -17.89
N PRO A 345 -4.16 10.23 -18.31
CA PRO A 345 -3.83 10.66 -19.67
C PRO A 345 -2.44 10.22 -20.13
N LYS A 346 -2.31 9.86 -21.41
CA LYS A 346 -1.07 9.33 -21.98
C LYS A 346 0.14 10.24 -21.73
N GLU A 347 -0.04 11.54 -21.95
CA GLU A 347 1.01 12.54 -21.76
C GLU A 347 1.53 12.59 -20.33
N ILE A 348 0.65 12.38 -19.35
CA ILE A 348 1.00 12.34 -17.92
C ILE A 348 1.75 11.04 -17.63
N ARG A 349 1.27 9.90 -18.15
CA ARG A 349 1.97 8.61 -17.99
C ARG A 349 3.40 8.69 -18.54
N GLU A 350 3.56 9.20 -19.77
CA GLU A 350 4.87 9.34 -20.43
C GLU A 350 5.79 10.31 -19.66
N ARG A 351 5.26 11.43 -19.17
CA ARG A 351 5.99 12.35 -18.30
C ARG A 351 6.49 11.67 -17.02
N ASN A 352 5.69 10.80 -16.46
CA ASN A 352 6.04 10.01 -15.27
C ASN A 352 6.93 8.79 -15.61
N GLY A 353 7.30 8.60 -16.88
CA GLY A 353 8.18 7.52 -17.34
C GLY A 353 7.45 6.17 -17.56
N ILE A 354 6.12 6.14 -17.53
CA ILE A 354 5.31 4.95 -17.82
C ILE A 354 5.10 4.87 -19.33
N THR A 355 5.80 3.94 -19.99
CA THR A 355 5.72 3.71 -21.44
C THR A 355 4.85 2.50 -21.75
N GLU A 356 4.53 2.29 -23.03
CA GLU A 356 3.82 1.10 -23.50
C GLU A 356 4.67 -0.19 -23.38
N ALA A 357 5.95 -0.09 -23.04
CA ALA A 357 6.85 -1.21 -22.77
C ALA A 357 7.08 -1.43 -21.25
N THR A 358 6.32 -0.75 -20.39
CA THR A 358 6.48 -0.82 -18.95
C THR A 358 5.63 -1.94 -18.35
N LEU A 359 6.26 -2.82 -17.57
CA LEU A 359 5.63 -3.89 -16.80
C LEU A 359 5.94 -3.71 -15.31
N ARG A 360 4.95 -3.95 -14.45
CA ARG A 360 5.12 -3.96 -12.99
C ARG A 360 4.99 -5.38 -12.47
N LEU A 361 5.92 -5.81 -11.62
CA LEU A 361 5.93 -7.12 -11.00
C LEU A 361 5.73 -7.00 -9.49
N SER A 362 4.75 -7.72 -8.97
CA SER A 362 4.58 -8.01 -7.54
C SER A 362 5.13 -9.40 -7.31
N VAL A 363 6.30 -9.49 -6.72
CA VAL A 363 6.96 -10.78 -6.53
C VAL A 363 6.40 -11.49 -5.31
N GLY A 364 6.03 -12.74 -5.47
CA GLY A 364 5.51 -13.63 -4.44
C GLY A 364 6.59 -14.46 -3.74
N ILE A 365 6.15 -15.55 -3.14
CA ILE A 365 7.01 -16.41 -2.30
C ILE A 365 7.34 -17.75 -2.93
N GLU A 366 7.10 -17.92 -4.23
CA GLU A 366 7.46 -19.11 -4.99
C GLU A 366 8.97 -19.37 -4.93
N ASP A 367 9.42 -20.55 -5.34
CA ASP A 367 10.84 -20.78 -5.53
C ASP A 367 11.39 -19.85 -6.61
N ALA A 368 12.38 -19.02 -6.24
CA ALA A 368 12.91 -18.00 -7.14
C ALA A 368 13.46 -18.58 -8.45
N GLN A 369 13.97 -19.82 -8.43
CA GLN A 369 14.47 -20.47 -9.64
C GLN A 369 13.35 -20.75 -10.62
N ASP A 370 12.20 -21.19 -10.17
CA ASP A 370 11.03 -21.46 -11.03
C ASP A 370 10.54 -20.18 -11.72
N LEU A 371 10.53 -19.05 -10.99
CA LEU A 371 10.20 -17.74 -11.57
C LEU A 371 11.22 -17.30 -12.63
N LEU A 372 12.51 -17.52 -12.38
CA LEU A 372 13.58 -17.21 -13.34
C LEU A 372 13.51 -18.11 -14.57
N ASP A 373 13.24 -19.40 -14.39
CA ASP A 373 13.12 -20.37 -15.49
C ASP A 373 11.92 -20.05 -16.39
N GLU A 374 10.80 -19.61 -15.79
CA GLU A 374 9.65 -19.14 -16.57
C GLU A 374 9.99 -17.88 -17.38
N PHE A 375 10.62 -16.89 -16.76
CA PHE A 375 11.04 -15.68 -17.49
C PHE A 375 12.04 -16.00 -18.59
N GLU A 376 13.03 -16.87 -18.34
CA GLU A 376 14.03 -17.29 -19.34
C GLU A 376 13.35 -17.90 -20.57
N LYS A 377 12.41 -18.83 -20.32
CA LYS A 377 11.62 -19.46 -21.38
C LYS A 377 10.77 -18.45 -22.14
N VAL A 378 10.05 -17.59 -21.45
CA VAL A 378 9.12 -16.60 -22.05
C VAL A 378 9.90 -15.59 -22.88
N PHE A 379 11.07 -15.13 -22.42
CA PHE A 379 11.91 -14.19 -23.15
C PHE A 379 12.46 -14.85 -24.42
N ALA A 380 12.98 -16.09 -24.33
CA ALA A 380 13.49 -16.83 -25.50
C ALA A 380 12.40 -17.06 -26.55
N GLU A 381 11.20 -17.49 -26.14
CA GLU A 381 10.06 -17.68 -27.06
C GLU A 381 9.61 -16.36 -27.70
N THR A 382 9.68 -15.25 -26.97
CA THR A 382 9.36 -13.91 -27.48
C THR A 382 10.39 -13.42 -28.48
N GLU A 383 11.68 -13.61 -28.20
CA GLU A 383 12.76 -13.26 -29.12
C GLU A 383 12.66 -14.06 -30.43
N GLU A 384 12.36 -15.36 -30.33
CA GLU A 384 12.17 -16.20 -31.51
C GLU A 384 10.98 -15.75 -32.36
N GLU A 385 9.86 -15.45 -31.73
CA GLU A 385 8.65 -14.95 -32.41
C GLU A 385 8.89 -13.62 -33.12
N LEU A 386 9.50 -12.66 -32.46
CA LEU A 386 9.65 -11.31 -33.00
C LEU A 386 10.84 -11.16 -33.95
N TYR A 387 11.90 -11.96 -33.80
CA TYR A 387 13.16 -11.78 -34.50
C TYR A 387 13.69 -13.02 -35.20
N GLY A 388 13.17 -14.22 -34.92
CA GLY A 388 13.65 -15.48 -35.49
C GLY A 388 13.58 -15.57 -37.03
N GLY A 389 12.63 -14.83 -37.64
CA GLY A 389 12.52 -14.72 -39.09
C GLY A 389 13.44 -13.71 -39.78
N LYS A 390 14.26 -12.94 -39.03
CA LYS A 390 15.16 -11.91 -39.56
C LYS A 390 16.64 -12.36 -39.67
N LYS A 391 16.95 -13.62 -39.32
CA LYS A 391 18.30 -14.21 -39.39
C LYS A 391 18.47 -15.13 -40.62
N SER A 392 17.75 -14.88 -41.73
CA SER A 392 18.01 -15.58 -43.00
C SER A 392 18.48 -14.62 -44.08
#